data_9069316b5966f47437d087675ddc885b
#
_entry.id   9069316b5966f47437d087675ddc885b
#
_cell.length_a   1.000
_cell.length_b   1.000
_cell.length_c   1.000
_cell.angle_alpha   90.00
_cell.angle_beta   90.00
_cell.angle_gamma   90.00
#
_symmetry.space_group_name_H-M   'P 1'
#
loop_
_entity.id
_entity.type
_entity.pdbx_description
1 polymer ?
#
loop_
_entity_poly.entity_id
_entity_poly.type
_entity_poly.pdbx_seq_one_letter_code
_entity_poly.pdbx_strand_id
1 'polypeptide(L)'
;LYGTGIKRDAVAAREWFEYGLARPGTQRGNALYMLGMMYFKGDGADQDLNKALGLWHKAADEEHPAAMGLLGRAYMEGKMGFEKDAASGLALLEKAANGGNTPSSVYLGNIYAKGQGVARDMERAMKWYEQAASAGDAHSQYIVGLAYLEGSGVPADEGKAFNWLRLAAGQDHVNAMLMLSVCYSTGKGTPQDADMAEVWKKKALQLNAEREGGSAPQTQKH
;
A
#
# COMPACT_ATOMS: atom_id res chain seq x y z
N LEU A 1 5.71 -8.05 -15.32
CA LEU A 1 5.64 -8.87 -16.54
C LEU A 1 4.40 -9.76 -16.47
N TYR A 2 3.24 -9.19 -16.78
CA TYR A 2 2.02 -9.95 -17.02
C TYR A 2 2.02 -10.37 -18.48
N GLY A 3 2.64 -11.53 -18.79
CA GLY A 3 2.67 -12.07 -20.13
C GLY A 3 1.33 -12.66 -20.52
N THR A 4 0.62 -11.99 -21.37
CA THR A 4 -0.49 -12.58 -22.10
C THR A 4 0.12 -13.57 -23.13
N GLY A 5 0.07 -14.87 -22.82
CA GLY A 5 0.38 -15.94 -23.75
C GLY A 5 1.81 -16.46 -23.82
N ILE A 6 2.77 -15.89 -23.10
CA ILE A 6 4.15 -16.43 -22.99
C ILE A 6 4.31 -17.06 -21.61
N LYS A 7 4.76 -18.32 -21.58
CA LYS A 7 5.08 -19.02 -20.34
C LYS A 7 6.14 -18.20 -19.58
N ARG A 8 5.86 -17.88 -18.31
CA ARG A 8 6.78 -17.13 -17.45
C ARG A 8 8.11 -17.88 -17.36
N ASP A 9 9.17 -17.30 -17.91
CA ASP A 9 10.53 -17.80 -17.80
C ASP A 9 11.31 -16.88 -16.86
N ALA A 10 11.39 -17.31 -15.59
CA ALA A 10 12.06 -16.53 -14.56
C ALA A 10 13.58 -16.48 -14.75
N VAL A 11 14.18 -17.53 -15.34
CA VAL A 11 15.62 -17.56 -15.62
C VAL A 11 15.94 -16.54 -16.70
N ALA A 12 15.21 -16.56 -17.82
CA ALA A 12 15.39 -15.58 -18.89
C ALA A 12 15.14 -14.15 -18.39
N ALA A 13 14.14 -13.93 -17.53
CA ALA A 13 13.87 -12.61 -16.93
C ALA A 13 15.06 -12.11 -16.10
N ARG A 14 15.68 -12.99 -15.28
CA ARG A 14 16.87 -12.65 -14.51
C ARG A 14 18.03 -12.25 -15.43
N GLU A 15 18.31 -13.06 -16.45
CA GLU A 15 19.40 -12.78 -17.43
C GLU A 15 19.19 -11.43 -18.12
N TRP A 16 17.95 -11.08 -18.46
CA TRP A 16 17.63 -9.77 -19.03
C TRP A 16 17.89 -8.61 -18.06
N PHE A 17 17.56 -8.76 -16.78
CA PHE A 17 17.89 -7.74 -15.78
C PHE A 17 19.41 -7.61 -15.58
N GLU A 18 20.13 -8.74 -15.48
CA GLU A 18 21.60 -8.75 -15.35
C GLU A 18 22.27 -8.10 -16.56
N TYR A 19 21.78 -8.38 -17.76
CA TYR A 19 22.24 -7.75 -19.00
C TYR A 19 21.95 -6.23 -19.02
N GLY A 20 20.77 -5.83 -18.55
CA GLY A 20 20.38 -4.43 -18.43
C GLY A 20 21.29 -3.63 -17.49
N LEU A 21 21.80 -4.26 -16.42
CA LEU A 21 22.70 -3.62 -15.47
C LEU A 21 24.10 -3.31 -16.06
N ALA A 22 24.52 -4.06 -17.09
CA ALA A 22 25.79 -3.83 -17.78
C ALA A 22 25.78 -2.60 -18.71
N ARG A 23 24.60 -1.97 -18.89
CA ARG A 23 24.42 -0.83 -19.79
C ARG A 23 24.01 0.44 -19.00
N PRO A 24 24.53 1.62 -19.35
CA PRO A 24 24.07 2.86 -18.77
C PRO A 24 22.64 3.15 -19.24
N GLY A 25 21.74 3.46 -18.28
CA GLY A 25 20.35 3.80 -18.59
C GLY A 25 19.50 4.11 -17.35
N THR A 26 18.40 4.81 -17.55
CA THR A 26 17.48 5.33 -16.53
C THR A 26 16.69 4.25 -15.76
N GLN A 27 16.78 2.98 -16.13
CA GLN A 27 16.03 1.87 -15.53
C GLN A 27 16.89 1.00 -14.58
N ARG A 28 18.09 1.48 -14.23
CA ARG A 28 19.04 0.71 -13.41
C ARG A 28 18.47 0.36 -12.03
N GLY A 29 17.87 1.32 -11.33
CA GLY A 29 17.24 1.10 -10.04
C GLY A 29 16.12 0.06 -10.08
N ASN A 30 15.29 0.07 -11.14
CA ASN A 30 14.27 -0.94 -11.36
C ASN A 30 14.85 -2.35 -11.55
N ALA A 31 15.90 -2.48 -12.37
CA ALA A 31 16.55 -3.77 -12.60
C ALA A 31 17.18 -4.33 -11.32
N LEU A 32 17.87 -3.49 -10.54
CA LEU A 32 18.45 -3.85 -9.25
C LEU A 32 17.35 -4.31 -8.26
N TYR A 33 16.25 -3.55 -8.16
CA TYR A 33 15.13 -3.91 -7.28
C TYR A 33 14.51 -5.25 -7.68
N MET A 34 14.21 -5.45 -8.95
CA MET A 34 13.61 -6.69 -9.47
C MET A 34 14.53 -7.91 -9.28
N LEU A 35 15.84 -7.77 -9.56
CA LEU A 35 16.81 -8.83 -9.27
C LEU A 35 16.86 -9.16 -7.78
N GLY A 36 16.84 -8.15 -6.89
CA GLY A 36 16.74 -8.37 -5.45
C GLY A 36 15.50 -9.17 -5.07
N MET A 37 14.35 -8.87 -5.68
CA MET A 37 13.10 -9.63 -5.46
C MET A 37 13.22 -11.09 -5.96
N MET A 38 13.90 -11.33 -7.07
CA MET A 38 14.13 -12.67 -7.61
C MET A 38 15.01 -13.52 -6.69
N TYR A 39 16.13 -12.97 -6.20
CA TYR A 39 16.97 -13.66 -5.21
C TYR A 39 16.27 -13.85 -3.85
N PHE A 40 15.47 -12.90 -3.44
CA PHE A 40 14.69 -13.02 -2.20
C PHE A 40 13.65 -14.15 -2.24
N LYS A 41 13.00 -14.34 -3.39
CA LYS A 41 11.96 -15.36 -3.60
C LYS A 41 12.49 -16.70 -4.09
N GLY A 42 13.71 -16.77 -4.60
CA GLY A 42 14.20 -17.93 -5.33
C GLY A 42 13.54 -18.11 -6.70
N ASP A 43 13.18 -17.01 -7.38
CA ASP A 43 12.47 -17.02 -8.66
C ASP A 43 13.46 -16.86 -9.81
N GLY A 44 13.80 -17.96 -10.48
CA GLY A 44 14.82 -18.00 -11.53
C GLY A 44 16.27 -18.02 -11.05
N ALA A 45 16.47 -18.12 -9.72
CA ALA A 45 17.76 -18.28 -9.07
C ALA A 45 17.53 -18.94 -7.70
N ASP A 46 18.58 -19.49 -7.08
CA ASP A 46 18.51 -19.94 -5.70
C ASP A 46 18.24 -18.75 -4.76
N GLN A 47 17.48 -19.01 -3.71
CA GLN A 47 17.15 -17.98 -2.72
C GLN A 47 18.43 -17.52 -2.01
N ASP A 48 18.68 -16.21 -2.04
CA ASP A 48 19.85 -15.58 -1.41
C ASP A 48 19.48 -14.21 -0.84
N LEU A 49 19.24 -14.15 0.47
CA LEU A 49 18.88 -12.91 1.16
C LEU A 49 20.02 -11.87 1.11
N ASN A 50 21.27 -12.31 1.28
CA ASN A 50 22.41 -11.37 1.29
C ASN A 50 22.59 -10.68 -0.07
N LYS A 51 22.44 -11.45 -1.15
CA LYS A 51 22.48 -10.93 -2.51
C LYS A 51 21.29 -9.99 -2.78
N ALA A 52 20.08 -10.36 -2.31
CA ALA A 52 18.91 -9.52 -2.41
C ALA A 52 19.10 -8.17 -1.70
N LEU A 53 19.60 -8.18 -0.47
CA LEU A 53 19.89 -6.98 0.30
C LEU A 53 20.93 -6.09 -0.40
N GLY A 54 22.03 -6.67 -0.89
CA GLY A 54 23.05 -5.91 -1.63
C GLY A 54 22.50 -5.25 -2.89
N LEU A 55 21.58 -5.91 -3.59
CA LEU A 55 20.90 -5.35 -4.76
C LEU A 55 19.92 -4.24 -4.38
N TRP A 56 19.15 -4.39 -3.29
CA TRP A 56 18.23 -3.36 -2.82
C TRP A 56 18.95 -2.13 -2.27
N HIS A 57 20.11 -2.28 -1.62
CA HIS A 57 20.95 -1.14 -1.24
C HIS A 57 21.40 -0.36 -2.47
N LYS A 58 21.93 -1.03 -3.49
CA LYS A 58 22.30 -0.38 -4.76
C LYS A 58 21.09 0.29 -5.44
N ALA A 59 19.91 -0.32 -5.38
CA ALA A 59 18.70 0.29 -5.90
C ALA A 59 18.31 1.54 -5.09
N ALA A 60 18.47 1.52 -3.76
CA ALA A 60 18.20 2.68 -2.91
C ALA A 60 19.22 3.81 -3.14
N ASP A 61 20.49 3.49 -3.43
CA ASP A 61 21.51 4.47 -3.83
C ASP A 61 21.14 5.16 -5.16
N GLU A 62 20.44 4.45 -6.04
CA GLU A 62 19.85 4.98 -7.29
C GLU A 62 18.45 5.63 -7.03
N GLU A 63 18.15 5.96 -5.78
CA GLU A 63 16.90 6.58 -5.33
C GLU A 63 15.62 5.81 -5.73
N HIS A 64 15.69 4.49 -5.90
CA HIS A 64 14.54 3.68 -6.27
C HIS A 64 13.52 3.59 -5.12
N PRO A 65 12.28 4.15 -5.26
CA PRO A 65 11.38 4.35 -4.12
C PRO A 65 10.95 3.05 -3.44
N ALA A 66 10.69 1.98 -4.20
CA ALA A 66 10.27 0.71 -3.61
C ALA A 66 11.43 0.03 -2.83
N ALA A 67 12.68 0.18 -3.25
CA ALA A 67 13.83 -0.34 -2.53
C ALA A 67 14.04 0.42 -1.21
N MET A 68 13.99 1.76 -1.25
CA MET A 68 14.06 2.59 -0.05
C MET A 68 12.93 2.25 0.93
N GLY A 69 11.69 2.06 0.44
CA GLY A 69 10.55 1.70 1.27
C GLY A 69 10.70 0.33 1.94
N LEU A 70 11.24 -0.67 1.20
CA LEU A 70 11.49 -2.01 1.71
C LEU A 70 12.57 -1.98 2.81
N LEU A 71 13.71 -1.34 2.55
CA LEU A 71 14.80 -1.20 3.51
C LEU A 71 14.37 -0.38 4.73
N GLY A 72 13.63 0.71 4.53
CA GLY A 72 13.09 1.54 5.60
C GLY A 72 12.20 0.74 6.56
N ARG A 73 11.31 -0.10 6.03
CA ARG A 73 10.52 -1.03 6.86
C ARG A 73 11.39 -2.04 7.59
N ALA A 74 12.40 -2.60 6.93
CA ALA A 74 13.31 -3.57 7.55
C ALA A 74 14.04 -2.97 8.75
N TYR A 75 14.52 -1.73 8.66
CA TYR A 75 15.10 -0.99 9.79
C TYR A 75 14.09 -0.68 10.90
N MET A 76 12.87 -0.24 10.55
CA MET A 76 11.82 0.03 11.55
C MET A 76 11.44 -1.22 12.35
N GLU A 77 11.41 -2.37 11.70
CA GLU A 77 10.94 -3.64 12.28
C GLU A 77 12.08 -4.50 12.86
N GLY A 78 13.34 -4.21 12.55
CA GLY A 78 14.49 -5.06 12.91
C GLY A 78 14.43 -6.42 12.21
N LYS A 79 14.09 -6.45 10.91
CA LYS A 79 13.94 -7.66 10.09
C LYS A 79 15.04 -7.79 9.05
N MET A 80 15.12 -8.94 8.40
CA MET A 80 16.10 -9.24 7.34
C MET A 80 17.55 -9.15 7.79
N GLY A 81 17.84 -9.37 9.08
CA GLY A 81 19.19 -9.27 9.64
C GLY A 81 19.61 -7.85 10.07
N PHE A 82 18.73 -6.85 9.92
CA PHE A 82 19.00 -5.52 10.43
C PHE A 82 18.67 -5.41 11.94
N GLU A 83 19.49 -4.69 12.67
CA GLU A 83 19.09 -4.16 13.97
C GLU A 83 18.02 -3.08 13.77
N LYS A 84 17.14 -2.97 14.77
CA LYS A 84 16.07 -1.97 14.73
C LYS A 84 16.66 -0.57 14.85
N ASP A 85 16.45 0.25 13.83
CA ASP A 85 16.85 1.65 13.77
C ASP A 85 15.71 2.49 13.20
N ALA A 86 14.93 3.08 14.11
CA ALA A 86 13.77 3.87 13.72
C ALA A 86 14.17 5.16 12.98
N ALA A 87 15.33 5.76 13.26
CA ALA A 87 15.77 6.99 12.61
C ALA A 87 16.11 6.74 11.13
N SER A 88 16.96 5.75 10.88
CA SER A 88 17.29 5.34 9.49
C SER A 88 16.06 4.84 8.73
N GLY A 89 15.22 4.06 9.41
CA GLY A 89 13.98 3.54 8.83
C GLY A 89 13.03 4.65 8.38
N LEU A 90 12.80 5.65 9.23
CA LEU A 90 11.96 6.81 8.90
C LEU A 90 12.51 7.61 7.73
N ALA A 91 13.81 7.93 7.75
CA ALA A 91 14.44 8.71 6.69
C ALA A 91 14.29 8.04 5.31
N LEU A 92 14.46 6.71 5.25
CA LEU A 92 14.26 5.94 4.00
C LEU A 92 12.79 5.89 3.58
N LEU A 93 11.86 5.72 4.53
CA LEU A 93 10.42 5.69 4.25
C LEU A 93 9.92 7.04 3.74
N GLU A 94 10.37 8.15 4.33
CA GLU A 94 10.00 9.49 3.88
C GLU A 94 10.53 9.78 2.47
N LYS A 95 11.78 9.42 2.17
CA LYS A 95 12.31 9.51 0.80
C LYS A 95 11.51 8.66 -0.18
N ALA A 96 11.20 7.42 0.20
CA ALA A 96 10.41 6.51 -0.63
C ALA A 96 9.00 7.07 -0.91
N ALA A 97 8.32 7.57 0.12
CA ALA A 97 6.98 8.16 0.01
C ALA A 97 7.00 9.40 -0.88
N ASN A 98 7.96 10.30 -0.69
CA ASN A 98 8.14 11.49 -1.52
C ASN A 98 8.49 11.14 -2.97
N GLY A 99 9.14 9.99 -3.20
CA GLY A 99 9.37 9.41 -4.52
C GLY A 99 8.16 8.67 -5.12
N GLY A 100 6.98 8.77 -4.49
CA GLY A 100 5.73 8.19 -4.99
C GLY A 100 5.47 6.74 -4.56
N ASN A 101 6.24 6.20 -3.61
CA ASN A 101 5.96 4.86 -3.08
C ASN A 101 4.75 4.87 -2.12
N THR A 102 3.56 4.63 -2.65
CA THR A 102 2.30 4.60 -1.88
C THR A 102 2.35 3.68 -0.65
N PRO A 103 2.91 2.45 -0.70
CA PRO A 103 3.06 1.61 0.49
C PRO A 103 3.85 2.28 1.62
N SER A 104 4.87 3.10 1.31
CA SER A 104 5.63 3.86 2.32
C SER A 104 4.79 4.97 2.93
N SER A 105 3.98 5.67 2.15
CA SER A 105 3.05 6.69 2.66
C SER A 105 2.02 6.06 3.62
N VAL A 106 1.42 4.92 3.25
CA VAL A 106 0.50 4.16 4.14
C VAL A 106 1.21 3.75 5.43
N TYR A 107 2.44 3.25 5.33
CA TYR A 107 3.21 2.80 6.50
C TYR A 107 3.56 3.97 7.42
N LEU A 108 3.99 5.11 6.88
CA LEU A 108 4.23 6.34 7.64
C LEU A 108 2.96 6.85 8.34
N GLY A 109 1.83 6.86 7.64
CA GLY A 109 0.53 7.16 8.24
C GLY A 109 0.24 6.27 9.46
N ASN A 110 0.43 4.96 9.32
CA ASN A 110 0.21 3.99 10.40
C ASN A 110 1.13 4.21 11.61
N ILE A 111 2.42 4.44 11.40
CA ILE A 111 3.37 4.62 12.52
C ILE A 111 3.13 5.92 13.28
N TYR A 112 2.82 7.03 12.59
CA TYR A 112 2.47 8.28 13.26
C TYR A 112 1.11 8.21 13.97
N ALA A 113 0.11 7.56 13.37
CA ALA A 113 -1.21 7.39 14.01
C ALA A 113 -1.16 6.54 15.28
N LYS A 114 -0.26 5.54 15.33
CA LYS A 114 -0.11 4.61 16.47
C LYS A 114 1.01 4.98 17.43
N GLY A 115 1.94 5.85 17.03
CA GLY A 115 3.14 6.15 17.82
C GLY A 115 4.15 4.99 17.85
N GLN A 116 4.30 4.25 16.76
CA GLN A 116 5.19 3.09 16.67
C GLN A 116 6.62 3.50 16.30
N GLY A 117 7.51 3.60 17.30
CA GLY A 117 8.89 4.05 17.12
C GLY A 117 9.04 5.56 16.97
N VAL A 118 7.94 6.31 17.05
CA VAL A 118 7.85 7.78 17.06
C VAL A 118 6.76 8.22 18.02
N ALA A 119 6.72 9.48 18.41
CA ALA A 119 5.58 10.05 19.12
C ALA A 119 4.33 10.01 18.22
N ARG A 120 3.18 9.69 18.82
CA ARG A 120 1.90 9.72 18.12
C ARG A 120 1.60 11.14 17.64
N ASP A 121 1.28 11.27 16.36
CA ASP A 121 1.00 12.54 15.70
C ASP A 121 -0.04 12.33 14.59
N MET A 122 -1.30 12.63 14.88
CA MET A 122 -2.40 12.44 13.93
C MET A 122 -2.34 13.42 12.76
N GLU A 123 -1.81 14.62 12.95
CA GLU A 123 -1.68 15.59 11.88
C GLU A 123 -0.67 15.11 10.82
N ARG A 124 0.49 14.62 11.27
CA ARG A 124 1.47 13.99 10.37
C ARG A 124 0.93 12.72 9.73
N ALA A 125 0.23 11.88 10.50
CA ALA A 125 -0.39 10.68 9.95
C ALA A 125 -1.33 11.02 8.81
N MET A 126 -2.15 12.05 8.97
CA MET A 126 -3.11 12.49 7.95
C MET A 126 -2.43 12.98 6.68
N LYS A 127 -1.32 13.73 6.76
CA LYS A 127 -0.55 14.15 5.58
C LYS A 127 -0.12 12.94 4.72
N TRP A 128 0.37 11.88 5.37
CA TRP A 128 0.80 10.67 4.68
C TRP A 128 -0.38 9.84 4.14
N TYR A 129 -1.48 9.74 4.90
CA TYR A 129 -2.69 9.08 4.40
C TYR A 129 -3.32 9.83 3.23
N GLU A 130 -3.36 11.17 3.25
CA GLU A 130 -3.86 11.97 2.14
C GLU A 130 -3.00 11.79 0.88
N GLN A 131 -1.69 11.68 1.03
CA GLN A 131 -0.79 11.38 -0.09
C GLN A 131 -1.10 9.99 -0.68
N ALA A 132 -1.25 8.96 0.16
CA ALA A 132 -1.60 7.62 -0.30
C ALA A 132 -3.01 7.56 -0.92
N ALA A 133 -3.98 8.26 -0.32
CA ALA A 133 -5.35 8.36 -0.81
C ALA A 133 -5.41 9.04 -2.19
N SER A 134 -4.63 10.11 -2.38
CA SER A 134 -4.49 10.82 -3.65
C SER A 134 -3.82 9.96 -4.73
N ALA A 135 -2.93 9.04 -4.32
CA ALA A 135 -2.34 8.03 -5.19
C ALA A 135 -3.28 6.83 -5.48
N GLY A 136 -4.50 6.85 -4.97
CA GLY A 136 -5.55 5.87 -5.26
C GLY A 136 -5.67 4.73 -4.24
N ASP A 137 -4.95 4.74 -3.11
CA ASP A 137 -5.08 3.70 -2.09
C ASP A 137 -6.45 3.74 -1.41
N ALA A 138 -7.28 2.74 -1.65
CA ALA A 138 -8.67 2.68 -1.18
C ALA A 138 -8.78 2.65 0.35
N HIS A 139 -7.82 2.02 1.04
CA HIS A 139 -7.82 1.98 2.50
C HIS A 139 -7.49 3.35 3.09
N SER A 140 -6.50 4.05 2.53
CA SER A 140 -6.17 5.42 2.93
C SER A 140 -7.30 6.39 2.62
N GLN A 141 -7.99 6.24 1.48
CA GLN A 141 -9.20 7.04 1.16
C GLN A 141 -10.29 6.85 2.21
N TYR A 142 -10.51 5.61 2.67
CA TYR A 142 -11.43 5.33 3.75
C TYR A 142 -11.00 5.98 5.08
N ILE A 143 -9.72 5.86 5.46
CA ILE A 143 -9.17 6.48 6.69
C ILE A 143 -9.33 8.00 6.65
N VAL A 144 -8.95 8.63 5.52
CA VAL A 144 -9.08 10.07 5.32
C VAL A 144 -10.55 10.51 5.39
N GLY A 145 -11.45 9.72 4.79
CA GLY A 145 -12.90 9.97 4.88
C GLY A 145 -13.41 9.96 6.32
N LEU A 146 -13.02 8.98 7.14
CA LEU A 146 -13.37 8.94 8.55
C LEU A 146 -12.76 10.11 9.33
N ALA A 147 -11.51 10.44 9.08
CA ALA A 147 -10.83 11.53 9.76
C ALA A 147 -11.53 12.88 9.52
N TYR A 148 -12.01 13.15 8.30
CA TYR A 148 -12.81 14.33 8.01
C TYR A 148 -14.22 14.30 8.63
N LEU A 149 -14.82 13.11 8.85
CA LEU A 149 -16.10 13.02 9.61
C LEU A 149 -15.91 13.35 11.09
N GLU A 150 -14.78 12.94 11.67
CA GLU A 150 -14.52 13.02 13.12
C GLU A 150 -13.70 14.27 13.51
N GLY A 151 -13.05 14.94 12.56
CA GLY A 151 -12.10 16.00 12.87
C GLY A 151 -10.78 15.48 13.48
N SER A 152 -10.36 14.26 13.11
CA SER A 152 -9.19 13.60 13.69
C SER A 152 -7.91 13.89 12.88
N GLY A 153 -7.07 14.78 13.39
CA GLY A 153 -5.83 15.24 12.72
C GLY A 153 -6.06 16.21 11.57
N VAL A 154 -7.31 16.49 11.23
CA VAL A 154 -7.78 17.50 10.26
C VAL A 154 -9.06 18.15 10.78
N PRO A 155 -9.38 19.40 10.41
CA PRO A 155 -10.69 19.98 10.70
C PRO A 155 -11.82 19.17 10.07
N ALA A 156 -12.91 18.98 10.80
CA ALA A 156 -14.07 18.24 10.30
C ALA A 156 -14.66 18.90 9.05
N ASP A 157 -14.96 18.06 8.04
CA ASP A 157 -15.53 18.47 6.76
C ASP A 157 -16.33 17.30 6.15
N GLU A 158 -17.64 17.30 6.34
CA GLU A 158 -18.51 16.22 5.88
C GLU A 158 -18.51 16.07 4.35
N GLY A 159 -18.36 17.17 3.60
CA GLY A 159 -18.30 17.11 2.14
C GLY A 159 -17.03 16.42 1.63
N LYS A 160 -15.86 16.74 2.21
CA LYS A 160 -14.63 16.04 1.91
C LYS A 160 -14.70 14.58 2.32
N ALA A 161 -15.25 14.31 3.52
CA ALA A 161 -15.44 12.95 4.01
C ALA A 161 -16.26 12.10 3.03
N PHE A 162 -17.41 12.61 2.60
CA PHE A 162 -18.27 11.93 1.62
C PHE A 162 -17.50 11.63 0.32
N ASN A 163 -16.76 12.60 -0.21
CA ASN A 163 -16.00 12.40 -1.45
C ASN A 163 -14.93 11.31 -1.32
N TRP A 164 -14.17 11.29 -0.24
CA TRP A 164 -13.16 10.25 0.00
C TRP A 164 -13.78 8.87 0.20
N LEU A 165 -14.86 8.79 0.99
CA LEU A 165 -15.59 7.53 1.18
C LEU A 165 -16.18 7.00 -0.12
N ARG A 166 -16.68 7.89 -1.01
CA ARG A 166 -17.19 7.51 -2.33
C ARG A 166 -16.11 6.95 -3.23
N LEU A 167 -14.89 7.54 -3.22
CA LEU A 167 -13.76 7.01 -3.97
C LEU A 167 -13.34 5.63 -3.48
N ALA A 168 -13.24 5.42 -2.16
CA ALA A 168 -12.93 4.12 -1.59
C ALA A 168 -14.02 3.07 -1.88
N ALA A 169 -15.29 3.44 -1.75
CA ALA A 169 -16.43 2.57 -2.05
C ALA A 169 -16.47 2.16 -3.52
N GLY A 170 -16.08 3.05 -4.44
CA GLY A 170 -15.94 2.76 -5.86
C GLY A 170 -14.85 1.73 -6.19
N GLN A 171 -13.93 1.50 -5.26
CA GLN A 171 -12.87 0.47 -5.33
C GLN A 171 -13.21 -0.79 -4.50
N ASP A 172 -14.47 -1.03 -4.24
CA ASP A 172 -14.98 -2.20 -3.50
C ASP A 172 -14.44 -2.33 -2.06
N HIS A 173 -14.14 -1.17 -1.41
CA HIS A 173 -13.80 -1.11 -0.01
C HIS A 173 -15.07 -1.21 0.85
N VAL A 174 -15.35 -2.39 1.42
CA VAL A 174 -16.60 -2.72 2.12
C VAL A 174 -16.96 -1.72 3.23
N ASN A 175 -16.00 -1.39 4.10
CA ASN A 175 -16.25 -0.46 5.19
C ASN A 175 -16.57 0.97 4.69
N ALA A 176 -15.97 1.38 3.57
CA ALA A 176 -16.30 2.66 2.94
C ALA A 176 -17.72 2.66 2.35
N MET A 177 -18.17 1.55 1.77
CA MET A 177 -19.56 1.40 1.30
C MET A 177 -20.56 1.52 2.45
N LEU A 178 -20.27 0.88 3.60
CA LEU A 178 -21.11 0.99 4.80
C LEU A 178 -21.16 2.43 5.32
N MET A 179 -20.02 3.12 5.38
CA MET A 179 -19.99 4.53 5.80
C MET A 179 -20.69 5.44 4.81
N LEU A 180 -20.59 5.16 3.51
CA LEU A 180 -21.32 5.89 2.47
C LEU A 180 -22.83 5.71 2.60
N SER A 181 -23.30 4.50 2.93
CA SER A 181 -24.69 4.24 3.28
C SER A 181 -25.15 5.09 4.48
N VAL A 182 -24.30 5.23 5.51
CA VAL A 182 -24.58 6.11 6.65
C VAL A 182 -24.65 7.58 6.21
N CYS A 183 -23.74 8.04 5.37
CA CYS A 183 -23.77 9.41 4.83
C CYS A 183 -25.08 9.71 4.10
N TYR A 184 -25.54 8.83 3.23
CA TYR A 184 -26.82 8.99 2.53
C TYR A 184 -28.02 8.92 3.46
N SER A 185 -28.02 8.03 4.48
CA SER A 185 -29.14 7.92 5.42
C SER A 185 -29.27 9.12 6.36
N THR A 186 -28.15 9.80 6.66
CA THR A 186 -28.11 10.91 7.63
C THR A 186 -27.98 12.29 6.98
N GLY A 187 -27.69 12.35 5.68
CA GLY A 187 -27.45 13.61 4.96
C GLY A 187 -26.07 14.22 5.24
N LYS A 188 -25.09 13.43 5.74
CA LYS A 188 -23.75 13.92 6.03
C LYS A 188 -22.91 14.07 4.75
N GLY A 189 -22.60 15.30 4.39
CA GLY A 189 -21.80 15.66 3.21
C GLY A 189 -22.52 15.44 1.87
N THR A 190 -23.79 15.01 1.89
CA THR A 190 -24.64 14.78 0.71
C THR A 190 -26.11 14.99 1.12
N PRO A 191 -27.04 15.33 0.21
CA PRO A 191 -28.46 15.27 0.51
C PRO A 191 -28.87 13.86 0.99
N GLN A 192 -29.82 13.82 1.95
CA GLN A 192 -30.34 12.57 2.45
C GLN A 192 -31.06 11.78 1.35
N ASP A 193 -30.71 10.47 1.20
CA ASP A 193 -31.24 9.58 0.19
C ASP A 193 -31.32 8.14 0.73
N ALA A 194 -32.50 7.71 1.13
CA ALA A 194 -32.73 6.39 1.73
C ALA A 194 -32.52 5.24 0.73
N ASP A 195 -32.81 5.47 -0.55
CA ASP A 195 -32.67 4.47 -1.60
C ASP A 195 -31.19 4.22 -1.87
N MET A 196 -30.39 5.29 -2.00
CA MET A 196 -28.94 5.18 -2.16
C MET A 196 -28.29 4.57 -0.91
N ALA A 197 -28.76 4.87 0.29
CA ALA A 197 -28.27 4.26 1.52
C ALA A 197 -28.43 2.74 1.48
N GLU A 198 -29.62 2.26 1.09
CA GLU A 198 -29.90 0.81 0.99
C GLU A 198 -29.11 0.13 -0.13
N VAL A 199 -28.94 0.79 -1.29
CA VAL A 199 -28.11 0.29 -2.40
C VAL A 199 -26.67 0.02 -1.94
N TRP A 200 -26.03 0.99 -1.28
CA TRP A 200 -24.65 0.83 -0.83
C TRP A 200 -24.52 -0.22 0.27
N LYS A 201 -25.49 -0.29 1.20
CA LYS A 201 -25.53 -1.31 2.24
C LYS A 201 -25.65 -2.73 1.65
N LYS A 202 -26.56 -2.94 0.70
CA LYS A 202 -26.71 -4.24 0.02
C LYS A 202 -25.45 -4.65 -0.71
N LYS A 203 -24.83 -3.72 -1.44
CA LYS A 203 -23.58 -3.99 -2.16
C LYS A 203 -22.45 -4.40 -1.18
N ALA A 204 -22.32 -3.71 -0.05
CA ALA A 204 -21.34 -4.04 0.97
C ALA A 204 -21.54 -5.45 1.55
N LEU A 205 -22.79 -5.80 1.89
CA LEU A 205 -23.14 -7.10 2.46
C LEU A 205 -22.91 -8.24 1.47
N GLN A 206 -23.30 -8.03 0.21
CA GLN A 206 -23.08 -9.01 -0.85
C GLN A 206 -21.58 -9.28 -1.05
N LEU A 207 -20.77 -8.24 -1.18
CA LEU A 207 -19.34 -8.37 -1.39
C LEU A 207 -18.63 -9.04 -0.20
N ASN A 208 -19.10 -8.78 1.01
CA ASN A 208 -18.58 -9.45 2.21
C ASN A 208 -18.90 -10.94 2.21
N ALA A 209 -20.16 -11.31 1.88
CA ALA A 209 -20.57 -12.71 1.78
C ALA A 209 -19.80 -13.47 0.69
N GLU A 210 -19.55 -12.86 -0.46
CA GLU A 210 -18.71 -13.44 -1.53
C GLU A 210 -17.28 -13.72 -1.08
N ARG A 211 -16.68 -12.80 -0.29
CA ARG A 211 -15.33 -12.97 0.26
C ARG A 211 -15.26 -14.07 1.32
N GLU A 212 -16.26 -14.19 2.15
CA GLU A 212 -16.36 -15.25 3.18
C GLU A 212 -16.68 -16.63 2.55
N GLY A 213 -17.61 -16.69 1.59
CA GLY A 213 -18.01 -17.91 0.90
C GLY A 213 -16.92 -18.48 -0.04
N GLY A 214 -16.06 -17.61 -0.61
CA GLY A 214 -14.92 -18.02 -1.43
C GLY A 214 -13.74 -18.59 -0.62
N SER A 215 -13.77 -18.47 0.72
CA SER A 215 -12.74 -18.97 1.64
C SER A 215 -13.02 -20.39 2.16
N ALA A 216 -14.13 -21.06 1.74
CA ALA A 216 -14.40 -22.42 2.15
C ALA A 216 -13.36 -23.38 1.56
N PRO A 217 -12.69 -24.25 2.36
CA PRO A 217 -11.73 -25.20 1.85
C PRO A 217 -12.46 -26.16 0.91
N GLN A 218 -11.94 -26.32 -0.32
CA GLN A 218 -12.36 -27.39 -1.21
C GLN A 218 -12.09 -28.72 -0.48
N THR A 219 -13.12 -29.31 0.09
CA THR A 219 -13.07 -30.68 0.58
C THR A 219 -12.70 -31.57 -0.59
N GLN A 220 -11.47 -32.06 -0.60
CA GLN A 220 -11.03 -33.12 -1.49
C GLN A 220 -11.98 -34.31 -1.30
N LYS A 221 -12.80 -34.57 -2.32
CA LYS A 221 -13.46 -35.88 -2.45
C LYS A 221 -12.40 -36.88 -2.91
N HIS A 222 -12.11 -37.83 -2.02
CA HIS A 222 -11.35 -39.02 -2.33
C HIS A 222 -12.09 -39.92 -3.32
#